data_c40012333557546ff2f3dedfdb66cebe
#
_entry.id   c40012333557546ff2f3dedfdb66cebe
#
_cell.length_a   1.000
_cell.length_b   1.000
_cell.length_c   1.000
_cell.angle_alpha   90.00
_cell.angle_beta   90.00
_cell.angle_gamma   90.00
#
_symmetry.space_group_name_H-M   'P 1'
#
loop_
_entity.id
_entity.type
_entity.pdbx_description
1 polymer ?
#
loop_
_entity_poly.entity_id
_entity_poly.type
_entity_poly.pdbx_seq_one_letter_code
_entity_poly.pdbx_strand_id
1 'polypeptide(L)'
;MSVLSRQFLLALSLLALAFTSFAAPQTSSSSDKHAVAVHYTDMAHAIFGDAEKSAVALQAKINDFLNAPSAEGLIAAQEAWKTARKAYQQSEVFRFGNSIVDDWEGQLNNWPLDEGLIDYVSDDYFFALGNIGGDINIIANSSINLGTEVVDASTINAELLRSLHELGGSAANVTTGYHAIEFLLWGQDLNGQQLGTGERPYSDYLANDKCTHENCDRRADYLRAATEVLVQDLQYMTKQWAPNVDNNYRAELLALNDDVILARMFYGIGSLSLGELGGERIKVALEANSTEDEHDCFSDNTHWSHYYNGLGIQNIYLGKYRRLDGSVLSGPSLSALVAKANADTDKQTRQSLDKTMTALTVLTKTAEAKDKPMKFDMMIAEGNKRGEAILSNILSALVVQTRSIEQAAAALNIDPTATGL
;
A
#
# COMPACT_ATOMS: atom_id res chain seq x y z
N MET A 1 -35.02 -62.82 -75.81
CA MET A 1 -35.94 -63.07 -74.71
C MET A 1 -35.25 -62.57 -73.44
N SER A 2 -35.92 -61.59 -72.86
CA SER A 2 -35.77 -60.90 -71.58
C SER A 2 -34.34 -60.57 -71.05
N VAL A 3 -34.01 -59.32 -71.11
CA VAL A 3 -32.88 -58.59 -70.47
C VAL A 3 -33.43 -57.95 -69.24
N LEU A 4 -32.86 -58.27 -68.05
CA LEU A 4 -33.11 -57.54 -66.80
C LEU A 4 -31.96 -56.55 -66.59
N SER A 5 -32.32 -55.27 -66.58
CA SER A 5 -31.47 -54.14 -66.20
C SER A 5 -31.34 -54.08 -64.71
N ARG A 6 -30.07 -54.00 -64.20
CA ARG A 6 -29.74 -53.59 -62.82
C ARG A 6 -29.29 -52.16 -62.85
N GLN A 7 -30.05 -51.29 -62.19
CA GLN A 7 -29.65 -49.93 -61.87
C GLN A 7 -28.81 -49.97 -60.59
N PHE A 8 -27.59 -49.44 -60.65
CA PHE A 8 -26.75 -49.12 -59.45
C PHE A 8 -27.09 -47.68 -59.03
N LEU A 9 -27.60 -47.55 -57.80
CA LEU A 9 -27.72 -46.30 -57.11
C LEU A 9 -26.35 -46.02 -56.39
N LEU A 10 -25.63 -44.99 -56.83
CA LEU A 10 -24.53 -44.40 -56.13
C LEU A 10 -25.11 -43.43 -55.10
N ALA A 11 -24.96 -43.77 -53.77
CA ALA A 11 -25.17 -42.84 -52.67
C ALA A 11 -23.91 -42.02 -52.47
N LEU A 12 -23.94 -40.74 -52.82
CA LEU A 12 -22.89 -39.77 -52.47
C LEU A 12 -23.13 -39.33 -51.03
N SER A 13 -22.34 -39.81 -50.07
CA SER A 13 -22.30 -39.29 -48.71
C SER A 13 -21.38 -38.06 -48.69
N LEU A 14 -22.00 -36.86 -48.62
CA LEU A 14 -21.31 -35.60 -48.30
C LEU A 14 -20.86 -35.62 -46.82
N LEU A 15 -19.55 -35.83 -46.58
CA LEU A 15 -18.93 -35.58 -45.29
C LEU A 15 -18.75 -34.06 -45.16
N ALA A 16 -19.60 -33.39 -44.36
CA ALA A 16 -19.42 -32.00 -43.98
C ALA A 16 -18.27 -31.96 -42.96
N LEU A 17 -17.06 -31.60 -43.37
CA LEU A 17 -15.97 -31.20 -42.49
C LEU A 17 -16.33 -29.85 -41.85
N ALA A 18 -16.75 -29.90 -40.59
CA ALA A 18 -16.85 -28.72 -39.78
C ALA A 18 -15.42 -28.20 -39.48
N PHE A 19 -14.99 -27.19 -40.24
CA PHE A 19 -13.81 -26.40 -39.91
C PHE A 19 -14.18 -25.58 -38.67
N THR A 20 -13.74 -26.01 -37.49
CA THR A 20 -13.66 -25.15 -36.33
C THR A 20 -12.57 -24.12 -36.62
N SER A 21 -13.01 -22.93 -37.07
CA SER A 21 -12.11 -21.78 -37.15
C SER A 21 -11.61 -21.46 -35.76
N PHE A 22 -10.40 -21.87 -35.42
CA PHE A 22 -9.68 -21.26 -34.35
C PHE A 22 -9.43 -19.81 -34.76
N ALA A 23 -10.15 -18.87 -34.15
CA ALA A 23 -9.83 -17.47 -34.30
C ALA A 23 -8.37 -17.25 -33.90
N ALA A 24 -7.56 -16.73 -34.82
CA ALA A 24 -6.21 -16.33 -34.50
C ALA A 24 -6.26 -15.31 -33.36
N PRO A 25 -5.29 -15.34 -32.40
CA PRO A 25 -5.27 -14.36 -31.34
C PRO A 25 -5.22 -12.95 -31.96
N GLN A 26 -6.19 -12.12 -31.58
CA GLN A 26 -6.22 -10.72 -32.03
C GLN A 26 -5.13 -9.97 -31.25
N THR A 27 -4.12 -9.47 -31.94
CA THR A 27 -3.15 -8.55 -31.35
C THR A 27 -3.86 -7.28 -30.91
N SER A 28 -3.61 -6.85 -29.67
CA SER A 28 -4.11 -5.57 -29.16
C SER A 28 -3.60 -4.44 -30.05
N SER A 29 -4.49 -3.53 -30.47
CA SER A 29 -4.09 -2.36 -31.25
C SER A 29 -3.29 -1.39 -30.37
N SER A 30 -2.42 -0.56 -30.95
CA SER A 30 -1.73 0.52 -30.24
C SER A 30 -2.75 1.44 -29.53
N SER A 31 -3.90 1.72 -30.16
CA SER A 31 -4.97 2.50 -29.54
C SER A 31 -5.54 1.86 -28.27
N ASP A 32 -5.62 0.52 -28.17
CA ASP A 32 -6.11 -0.16 -26.95
C ASP A 32 -5.09 -0.05 -25.82
N LYS A 33 -3.79 -0.21 -26.11
CA LYS A 33 -2.70 -0.09 -25.13
C LYS A 33 -2.63 1.32 -24.57
N HIS A 34 -2.69 2.34 -25.43
CA HIS A 34 -2.72 3.74 -25.02
C HIS A 34 -3.92 4.06 -24.14
N ALA A 35 -5.11 3.56 -24.46
CA ALA A 35 -6.30 3.76 -23.64
C ALA A 35 -6.13 3.16 -22.23
N VAL A 36 -5.44 2.03 -22.09
CA VAL A 36 -5.11 1.44 -20.77
C VAL A 36 -4.10 2.32 -20.03
N ALA A 37 -3.07 2.83 -20.70
CA ALA A 37 -2.09 3.74 -20.12
C ALA A 37 -2.76 5.02 -19.59
N VAL A 38 -3.65 5.64 -20.36
CA VAL A 38 -4.41 6.81 -19.91
C VAL A 38 -5.26 6.48 -18.69
N HIS A 39 -6.01 5.36 -18.73
CA HIS A 39 -6.84 4.97 -17.60
C HIS A 39 -6.03 4.64 -16.34
N TYR A 40 -4.84 4.05 -16.47
CA TYR A 40 -3.90 3.85 -15.37
C TYR A 40 -3.54 5.17 -14.67
N THR A 41 -3.25 6.21 -15.43
CA THR A 41 -2.98 7.54 -14.87
C THR A 41 -4.22 8.20 -14.27
N ASP A 42 -5.41 7.95 -14.81
CA ASP A 42 -6.68 8.40 -14.20
C ASP A 42 -6.93 7.71 -12.86
N MET A 43 -6.62 6.42 -12.76
CA MET A 43 -6.71 5.67 -11.50
C MET A 43 -5.71 6.20 -10.47
N ALA A 44 -4.46 6.47 -10.86
CA ALA A 44 -3.46 7.05 -9.97
C ALA A 44 -3.93 8.40 -9.41
N HIS A 45 -4.37 9.32 -10.26
CA HIS A 45 -4.91 10.61 -9.84
C HIS A 45 -6.12 10.47 -8.90
N ALA A 46 -7.01 9.51 -9.16
CA ALA A 46 -8.17 9.27 -8.32
C ALA A 46 -7.78 8.72 -6.94
N ILE A 47 -6.84 7.77 -6.88
CA ILE A 47 -6.39 7.12 -5.65
C ILE A 47 -5.59 8.11 -4.79
N PHE A 48 -4.61 8.82 -5.36
CA PHE A 48 -3.86 9.86 -4.65
C PHE A 48 -4.75 11.01 -4.20
N GLY A 49 -5.72 11.43 -5.03
CA GLY A 49 -6.71 12.44 -4.63
C GLY A 49 -7.64 12.00 -3.50
N ASP A 50 -7.95 10.71 -3.40
CA ASP A 50 -8.71 10.17 -2.27
C ASP A 50 -7.81 10.03 -1.02
N ALA A 51 -6.52 9.68 -1.17
CA ALA A 51 -5.54 9.68 -0.09
C ALA A 51 -5.37 11.12 0.48
N GLU A 52 -5.20 12.12 -0.39
CA GLU A 52 -5.13 13.54 0.00
C GLU A 52 -6.38 13.97 0.79
N LYS A 53 -7.57 13.69 0.27
CA LYS A 53 -8.83 14.05 0.95
C LYS A 53 -8.96 13.41 2.33
N SER A 54 -8.55 12.16 2.46
CA SER A 54 -8.60 11.46 3.74
C SER A 54 -7.54 11.97 4.72
N ALA A 55 -6.36 12.39 4.25
CA ALA A 55 -5.35 13.03 5.08
C ALA A 55 -5.78 14.44 5.54
N VAL A 56 -6.45 15.22 4.69
CA VAL A 56 -7.07 16.50 5.11
C VAL A 56 -8.15 16.28 6.17
N ALA A 57 -8.96 15.22 6.05
CA ALA A 57 -9.93 14.85 7.07
C ALA A 57 -9.26 14.40 8.39
N LEU A 58 -8.15 13.65 8.31
CA LEU A 58 -7.32 13.30 9.46
C LEU A 58 -6.76 14.55 10.13
N GLN A 59 -6.18 15.49 9.37
CA GLN A 59 -5.66 16.76 9.87
C GLN A 59 -6.73 17.54 10.63
N ALA A 60 -7.96 17.61 10.11
CA ALA A 60 -9.07 18.26 10.80
C ALA A 60 -9.38 17.60 12.15
N LYS A 61 -9.40 16.26 12.22
CA LYS A 61 -9.64 15.52 13.47
C LYS A 61 -8.51 15.69 14.49
N ILE A 62 -7.26 15.69 14.03
CA ILE A 62 -6.10 15.98 14.88
C ILE A 62 -6.19 17.41 15.42
N ASN A 63 -6.51 18.39 14.59
CA ASN A 63 -6.66 19.78 15.04
C ASN A 63 -7.83 19.94 16.05
N ASP A 64 -8.98 19.29 15.82
CA ASP A 64 -10.09 19.27 16.77
C ASP A 64 -9.63 18.69 18.11
N PHE A 65 -8.93 17.57 18.11
CA PHE A 65 -8.36 16.91 19.29
C PHE A 65 -7.37 17.82 20.02
N LEU A 66 -6.39 18.40 19.32
CA LEU A 66 -5.35 19.23 19.92
C LEU A 66 -5.88 20.59 20.46
N ASN A 67 -6.99 21.09 19.93
CA ASN A 67 -7.63 22.28 20.42
C ASN A 67 -8.45 22.05 21.70
N ALA A 68 -8.92 20.81 21.90
CA ALA A 68 -9.70 20.41 23.09
C ALA A 68 -9.41 18.92 23.42
N PRO A 69 -8.22 18.61 23.98
CA PRO A 69 -7.81 17.22 24.19
C PRO A 69 -8.77 16.47 25.12
N SER A 70 -9.28 15.34 24.64
CA SER A 70 -10.17 14.42 25.36
C SER A 70 -9.97 12.99 24.84
N ALA A 71 -10.45 12.01 25.59
CA ALA A 71 -10.39 10.60 25.17
C ALA A 71 -11.18 10.38 23.88
N GLU A 72 -12.35 10.99 23.74
CA GLU A 72 -13.19 10.89 22.53
C GLU A 72 -12.50 11.57 21.32
N GLY A 73 -11.82 12.70 21.56
CA GLY A 73 -11.06 13.41 20.52
C GLY A 73 -9.89 12.58 20.01
N LEU A 74 -9.14 11.92 20.91
CA LEU A 74 -8.05 11.01 20.55
C LEU A 74 -8.57 9.84 19.73
N ILE A 75 -9.64 9.17 20.17
CA ILE A 75 -10.27 8.07 19.43
C ILE A 75 -10.72 8.54 18.04
N ALA A 76 -11.30 9.73 17.93
CA ALA A 76 -11.73 10.26 16.63
C ALA A 76 -10.54 10.52 15.67
N ALA A 77 -9.38 10.97 16.19
CA ALA A 77 -8.17 11.14 15.41
C ALA A 77 -7.57 9.78 14.99
N GLN A 78 -7.55 8.80 15.89
CA GLN A 78 -7.12 7.42 15.61
C GLN A 78 -7.96 6.76 14.51
N GLU A 79 -9.28 6.87 14.56
CA GLU A 79 -10.18 6.32 13.51
C GLU A 79 -10.04 7.06 12.17
N ALA A 80 -9.76 8.37 12.21
CA ALA A 80 -9.46 9.13 10.99
C ALA A 80 -8.14 8.68 10.36
N TRP A 81 -7.12 8.37 11.16
CA TRP A 81 -5.85 7.81 10.67
C TRP A 81 -6.07 6.44 9.98
N LYS A 82 -6.77 5.50 10.61
CA LYS A 82 -7.13 4.21 9.99
C LYS A 82 -7.91 4.40 8.69
N THR A 83 -8.75 5.42 8.62
CA THR A 83 -9.50 5.74 7.39
C THR A 83 -8.58 6.29 6.30
N ALA A 84 -7.60 7.14 6.65
CA ALA A 84 -6.65 7.72 5.71
C ALA A 84 -5.73 6.65 5.10
N ARG A 85 -5.37 5.62 5.85
CA ARG A 85 -4.59 4.46 5.34
C ARG A 85 -5.26 3.74 4.17
N LYS A 86 -6.60 3.69 4.12
CA LYS A 86 -7.34 2.89 3.11
C LYS A 86 -7.04 3.26 1.67
N ALA A 87 -7.02 4.55 1.34
CA ALA A 87 -6.71 5.01 -0.01
C ALA A 87 -5.20 4.97 -0.26
N TYR A 88 -4.41 5.40 0.73
CA TYR A 88 -2.96 5.40 0.62
C TYR A 88 -2.40 4.01 0.34
N GLN A 89 -2.78 2.98 1.07
CA GLN A 89 -2.31 1.61 0.86
C GLN A 89 -2.67 1.04 -0.52
N GLN A 90 -3.75 1.48 -1.13
CA GLN A 90 -4.08 1.12 -2.51
C GLN A 90 -3.19 1.85 -3.53
N SER A 91 -2.54 2.96 -3.15
CA SER A 91 -1.61 3.67 -4.03
C SER A 91 -0.22 3.05 -4.10
N GLU A 92 0.15 2.18 -3.17
CA GLU A 92 1.45 1.52 -3.11
C GLU A 92 1.80 0.74 -4.41
N VAL A 93 0.78 0.31 -5.13
CA VAL A 93 0.94 -0.37 -6.43
C VAL A 93 1.60 0.52 -7.50
N PHE A 94 1.57 1.84 -7.34
CA PHE A 94 2.25 2.78 -8.23
C PHE A 94 3.72 3.00 -7.87
N ARG A 95 4.19 2.55 -6.70
CA ARG A 95 5.56 2.71 -6.23
C ARG A 95 6.55 2.07 -7.20
N PHE A 96 6.45 0.77 -7.37
CA PHE A 96 7.36 0.00 -8.22
C PHE A 96 7.04 0.19 -9.70
N GLY A 97 7.81 0.93 -10.42
CA GLY A 97 7.59 1.25 -11.84
C GLY A 97 7.41 2.74 -12.12
N ASN A 98 7.32 3.56 -11.07
CA ASN A 98 7.26 5.01 -11.17
C ASN A 98 8.18 5.62 -10.11
N SER A 99 9.43 5.97 -10.49
CA SER A 99 10.45 6.47 -9.58
C SER A 99 9.98 7.66 -8.73
N ILE A 100 9.16 8.56 -9.29
CA ILE A 100 8.60 9.67 -8.52
C ILE A 100 7.78 9.23 -7.31
N VAL A 101 7.15 8.05 -7.36
CA VAL A 101 6.39 7.49 -6.23
C VAL A 101 7.32 6.73 -5.29
N ASP A 102 8.29 5.99 -5.83
CA ASP A 102 9.24 5.20 -5.04
C ASP A 102 10.16 6.11 -4.21
N ASP A 103 10.74 7.15 -4.84
CA ASP A 103 11.61 8.13 -4.16
C ASP A 103 10.85 8.97 -3.10
N TRP A 104 9.54 9.10 -3.23
CA TRP A 104 8.69 9.89 -2.34
C TRP A 104 8.10 9.07 -1.18
N GLU A 105 7.95 7.78 -1.37
CA GLU A 105 7.25 6.88 -0.43
C GLU A 105 7.88 6.88 0.96
N GLY A 106 9.20 6.89 1.08
CA GLY A 106 9.90 6.90 2.35
C GLY A 106 9.52 8.07 3.27
N GLN A 107 9.11 9.22 2.70
CA GLN A 107 8.64 10.36 3.50
C GLN A 107 7.24 10.15 4.10
N LEU A 108 6.45 9.20 3.56
CA LEU A 108 5.07 8.99 3.97
C LEU A 108 4.83 7.70 4.73
N ASN A 109 5.59 6.65 4.45
CA ASN A 109 5.26 5.31 4.91
C ASN A 109 6.48 4.49 5.35
N ASN A 110 7.61 5.14 5.59
CA ASN A 110 8.81 4.45 6.05
C ASN A 110 8.60 3.80 7.43
N TRP A 111 9.04 2.57 7.57
CA TRP A 111 9.04 1.76 8.79
C TRP A 111 10.10 0.64 8.67
N PRO A 112 10.52 -0.03 9.75
CA PRO A 112 10.31 0.34 11.15
C PRO A 112 10.94 1.69 11.49
N LEU A 113 10.42 2.33 12.53
CA LEU A 113 10.94 3.61 13.02
C LEU A 113 11.49 3.48 14.44
N ASP A 114 12.53 4.25 14.75
CA ASP A 114 13.02 4.41 16.12
C ASP A 114 12.15 5.44 16.87
N GLU A 115 11.30 4.97 17.76
CA GLU A 115 10.31 5.76 18.50
C GLU A 115 10.98 6.80 19.40
N GLY A 116 12.13 6.43 20.02
CA GLY A 116 12.91 7.30 20.89
C GLY A 116 13.54 8.50 20.16
N LEU A 117 13.56 8.51 18.81
CA LEU A 117 13.88 9.72 18.05
C LEU A 117 12.78 10.78 18.20
N ILE A 118 11.54 10.37 18.28
CA ILE A 118 10.36 11.27 18.28
C ILE A 118 10.00 11.72 19.68
N ASP A 119 9.77 10.78 20.60
CA ASP A 119 9.19 11.04 21.92
C ASP A 119 9.74 10.08 22.99
N TYR A 120 9.20 10.15 24.21
CA TYR A 120 9.50 9.23 25.29
C TYR A 120 9.13 7.80 24.92
N VAL A 121 9.93 6.88 25.42
CA VAL A 121 9.80 5.43 25.29
C VAL A 121 9.92 4.78 26.67
N SER A 122 9.64 3.48 26.76
CA SER A 122 9.83 2.71 28.00
C SER A 122 11.32 2.67 28.43
N ASP A 123 11.58 2.48 29.73
CA ASP A 123 12.94 2.45 30.29
C ASP A 123 13.80 1.30 29.73
N ASP A 124 13.17 0.25 29.22
CA ASP A 124 13.82 -0.93 28.62
C ASP A 124 13.81 -0.87 27.08
N TYR A 125 13.44 0.28 26.50
CA TYR A 125 13.50 0.46 25.06
C TYR A 125 14.90 0.25 24.51
N PHE A 126 14.97 -0.58 23.50
CA PHE A 126 16.18 -0.85 22.76
C PHE A 126 15.90 -0.64 21.26
N PHE A 127 16.52 0.38 20.68
CA PHE A 127 16.44 0.57 19.25
C PHE A 127 17.16 -0.60 18.54
N ALA A 128 16.38 -1.47 17.93
CA ALA A 128 16.82 -2.76 17.39
C ALA A 128 17.94 -2.66 16.35
N LEU A 129 18.07 -1.50 15.69
CA LEU A 129 19.05 -1.26 14.62
C LEU A 129 20.35 -0.60 15.10
N GLY A 130 20.52 -0.37 16.40
CA GLY A 130 21.72 0.33 16.96
C GLY A 130 21.84 1.76 16.41
N ASN A 131 20.73 2.40 16.07
CA ASN A 131 20.69 3.72 15.47
C ASN A 131 20.99 4.81 16.48
N ILE A 132 21.97 5.66 16.20
CA ILE A 132 22.35 6.79 17.07
C ILE A 132 21.28 7.86 17.19
N GLY A 133 20.26 7.87 16.33
CA GLY A 133 19.10 8.76 16.40
C GLY A 133 18.02 8.30 17.36
N GLY A 134 18.06 7.01 17.77
CA GLY A 134 16.98 6.36 18.52
C GLY A 134 16.77 6.86 19.95
N ASP A 135 17.63 7.71 20.51
CA ASP A 135 17.53 8.31 21.85
C ASP A 135 17.50 9.85 21.86
N ILE A 136 17.38 10.48 20.67
CA ILE A 136 17.43 11.94 20.54
C ILE A 136 16.24 12.62 21.21
N ASN A 137 15.07 12.05 21.13
CA ASN A 137 13.79 12.61 21.61
C ASN A 137 13.58 14.08 21.20
N ILE A 138 13.20 14.29 19.95
CA ILE A 138 12.97 15.64 19.37
C ILE A 138 11.96 16.45 20.19
N ILE A 139 10.96 15.79 20.77
CA ILE A 139 9.94 16.46 21.58
C ILE A 139 10.53 16.99 22.89
N ALA A 140 11.40 16.26 23.56
CA ALA A 140 12.00 16.70 24.81
C ALA A 140 13.13 17.72 24.62
N ASN A 141 13.82 17.71 23.48
CA ASN A 141 15.03 18.48 23.27
C ASN A 141 14.84 19.64 22.30
N SER A 142 15.02 20.88 22.79
CA SER A 142 14.98 22.09 21.95
C SER A 142 16.27 22.35 21.18
N SER A 143 17.33 21.55 21.42
CA SER A 143 18.63 21.65 20.75
C SER A 143 19.19 20.23 20.60
N ILE A 144 19.39 19.80 19.36
CA ILE A 144 19.85 18.45 19.02
C ILE A 144 21.31 18.50 18.60
N ASN A 145 22.17 17.82 19.35
CA ASN A 145 23.59 17.73 19.04
C ASN A 145 23.89 16.50 18.18
N LEU A 146 24.23 16.72 16.92
CA LEU A 146 24.57 15.65 15.95
C LEU A 146 26.09 15.38 15.89
N GLY A 147 26.86 15.90 16.84
CA GLY A 147 28.30 15.74 16.90
C GLY A 147 29.08 16.72 15.99
N THR A 148 28.68 16.88 14.76
CA THR A 148 29.29 17.83 13.80
C THR A 148 28.57 19.18 13.76
N GLU A 149 27.31 19.20 14.14
CA GLU A 149 26.47 20.39 14.18
C GLU A 149 25.44 20.30 15.30
N VAL A 150 24.86 21.45 15.64
CA VAL A 150 23.75 21.55 16.60
C VAL A 150 22.54 22.07 15.85
N VAL A 151 21.48 21.29 15.81
CA VAL A 151 20.20 21.67 15.20
C VAL A 151 19.33 22.37 16.23
N ASP A 152 18.83 23.55 15.89
CA ASP A 152 17.84 24.27 16.70
C ASP A 152 16.46 23.62 16.49
N ALA A 153 15.98 22.93 17.52
CA ALA A 153 14.65 22.30 17.57
C ALA A 153 13.71 23.02 18.56
N SER A 154 14.01 24.30 18.88
CA SER A 154 13.16 25.11 19.78
C SER A 154 11.74 25.29 19.24
N THR A 155 11.57 25.27 17.93
CA THR A 155 10.27 25.30 17.24
C THR A 155 10.11 24.05 16.36
N ILE A 156 9.15 23.21 16.69
CA ILE A 156 8.82 22.03 15.87
C ILE A 156 7.86 22.45 14.77
N ASN A 157 8.28 22.30 13.53
CA ASN A 157 7.52 22.63 12.32
C ASN A 157 7.85 21.67 11.17
N ALA A 158 7.14 21.78 10.05
CA ALA A 158 7.33 20.93 8.89
C ALA A 158 8.78 20.94 8.34
N GLU A 159 9.46 22.09 8.36
CA GLU A 159 10.84 22.22 7.87
C GLU A 159 11.81 21.44 8.76
N LEU A 160 11.68 21.54 10.08
CA LEU A 160 12.50 20.78 11.02
C LEU A 160 12.29 19.27 10.81
N LEU A 161 11.03 18.80 10.73
CA LEU A 161 10.76 17.38 10.57
C LEU A 161 11.36 16.82 9.29
N ARG A 162 11.21 17.53 8.16
CA ARG A 162 11.83 17.13 6.89
C ARG A 162 13.36 17.11 6.95
N SER A 163 13.97 18.04 7.68
CA SER A 163 15.44 18.10 7.81
C SER A 163 16.04 16.99 8.67
N LEU A 164 15.24 16.43 9.57
CA LEU A 164 15.66 15.34 10.47
C LEU A 164 15.21 13.94 9.97
N HIS A 165 14.42 13.88 8.89
CA HIS A 165 14.01 12.61 8.30
C HIS A 165 15.22 11.88 7.71
N GLU A 166 15.35 10.59 8.01
CA GLU A 166 16.51 9.76 7.65
C GLU A 166 17.86 10.34 8.12
N LEU A 167 17.85 11.03 9.25
CA LEU A 167 19.01 11.62 9.86
C LEU A 167 20.19 10.63 9.92
N GLY A 168 21.37 11.08 9.48
CA GLY A 168 22.58 10.25 9.46
C GLY A 168 22.53 9.11 8.42
N GLY A 169 21.56 9.11 7.51
CA GLY A 169 21.38 8.07 6.49
C GLY A 169 20.75 6.78 7.01
N SER A 170 20.12 6.83 8.19
CA SER A 170 19.37 5.70 8.75
C SER A 170 17.90 5.78 8.37
N ALA A 171 17.38 4.77 7.66
CA ALA A 171 15.97 4.67 7.30
C ALA A 171 15.04 4.52 8.52
N ALA A 172 15.57 4.11 9.70
CA ALA A 172 14.81 4.06 10.94
C ALA A 172 14.58 5.44 11.59
N ASN A 173 15.31 6.48 11.16
CA ASN A 173 15.11 7.86 11.63
C ASN A 173 13.90 8.52 10.96
N VAL A 174 12.71 7.97 11.20
CA VAL A 174 11.44 8.41 10.60
C VAL A 174 10.85 9.55 11.44
N THR A 175 10.74 10.74 10.86
CA THR A 175 10.17 11.91 11.54
C THR A 175 8.87 12.39 10.91
N THR A 176 8.51 11.87 9.75
CA THR A 176 7.32 12.26 8.97
C THR A 176 6.47 11.05 8.61
N GLY A 177 5.33 11.29 7.96
CA GLY A 177 4.51 10.24 7.40
C GLY A 177 3.52 9.58 8.38
N TYR A 178 2.89 8.52 7.89
CA TYR A 178 1.80 7.86 8.61
C TYR A 178 2.25 7.23 9.93
N HIS A 179 3.44 6.60 9.98
CA HIS A 179 3.89 5.88 11.16
C HIS A 179 4.36 6.82 12.29
N ALA A 180 4.96 7.97 11.96
CA ALA A 180 5.23 9.01 12.95
C ALA A 180 3.93 9.56 13.58
N ILE A 181 2.88 9.77 12.76
CA ILE A 181 1.56 10.19 13.25
C ILE A 181 0.90 9.06 14.07
N GLU A 182 1.04 7.82 13.64
CA GLU A 182 0.56 6.63 14.34
C GLU A 182 1.18 6.54 15.75
N PHE A 183 2.50 6.59 15.85
CA PHE A 183 3.20 6.58 17.13
C PHE A 183 2.74 7.73 18.04
N LEU A 184 2.55 8.94 17.51
CA LEU A 184 2.05 10.06 18.29
C LEU A 184 0.61 9.87 18.79
N LEU A 185 -0.23 9.16 18.05
CA LEU A 185 -1.61 8.92 18.45
C LEU A 185 -1.80 7.71 19.38
N TRP A 186 -0.94 6.69 19.27
CA TRP A 186 -1.06 5.46 20.06
C TRP A 186 0.05 5.29 21.11
N GLY A 187 1.25 5.85 20.90
CA GLY A 187 2.44 5.54 21.68
C GLY A 187 3.01 4.18 21.34
N GLN A 188 3.97 3.72 22.12
CA GLN A 188 4.54 2.38 21.98
C GLN A 188 3.46 1.31 22.21
N ASP A 189 3.49 0.24 21.43
CA ASP A 189 2.81 -0.98 21.79
C ASP A 189 3.69 -1.84 22.70
N LEU A 190 3.37 -1.85 23.97
CA LEU A 190 4.05 -2.61 24.99
C LEU A 190 3.39 -3.98 25.26
N ASN A 191 2.41 -4.36 24.46
CA ASN A 191 1.70 -5.63 24.57
C ASN A 191 2.48 -6.78 23.90
N GLY A 192 3.46 -6.45 23.07
CA GLY A 192 4.24 -7.43 22.31
C GLY A 192 3.34 -8.26 21.38
N GLN A 193 3.33 -9.57 21.57
CA GLN A 193 2.49 -10.50 20.77
C GLN A 193 1.16 -10.83 21.46
N GLN A 194 0.65 -9.92 22.31
CA GLN A 194 -0.64 -10.04 22.97
C GLN A 194 -1.63 -9.03 22.38
N LEU A 195 -2.90 -9.25 22.59
CA LEU A 195 -3.94 -8.33 22.14
C LEU A 195 -3.82 -6.96 22.84
N GLY A 196 -3.68 -5.91 22.09
CA GLY A 196 -3.63 -4.53 22.58
C GLY A 196 -2.87 -3.63 21.62
N THR A 197 -3.21 -2.39 21.56
CA THR A 197 -2.52 -1.33 20.82
C THR A 197 -1.66 -0.51 21.77
N GLY A 198 -0.89 0.44 21.27
CA GLY A 198 -0.31 1.49 22.10
C GLY A 198 -1.39 2.23 22.89
N GLU A 199 -1.07 2.64 24.12
CA GLU A 199 -2.01 3.20 25.10
C GLU A 199 -1.66 4.64 25.50
N ARG A 200 -1.29 5.50 24.54
CA ARG A 200 -0.98 6.91 24.82
C ARG A 200 -2.22 7.60 25.41
N PRO A 201 -2.11 8.21 26.59
CA PRO A 201 -3.23 8.90 27.19
C PRO A 201 -3.47 10.28 26.50
N TYR A 202 -4.70 10.70 26.33
CA TYR A 202 -4.99 12.03 25.80
C TYR A 202 -4.41 13.17 26.66
N SER A 203 -4.13 12.91 27.93
CA SER A 203 -3.50 13.86 28.86
C SER A 203 -2.06 14.23 28.48
N ASP A 204 -1.42 13.48 27.56
CA ASP A 204 -0.15 13.85 26.94
C ASP A 204 -0.25 15.07 26.01
N TYR A 205 -1.45 15.55 25.78
CA TYR A 205 -1.76 16.75 24.99
C TYR A 205 -2.44 17.84 25.79
N LEU A 206 -2.63 17.66 27.11
CA LEU A 206 -3.18 18.69 27.98
C LEU A 206 -2.12 19.74 28.33
N ALA A 207 -2.60 20.96 28.58
CA ALA A 207 -1.73 22.07 28.96
C ALA A 207 -1.39 22.05 30.47
N ASN A 208 -0.24 22.64 30.82
CA ASN A 208 0.21 22.93 32.17
C ASN A 208 0.37 21.66 33.05
N ASP A 209 -0.08 21.76 34.30
CA ASP A 209 -0.01 20.71 35.32
C ASP A 209 -0.85 19.47 35.06
N LYS A 210 -1.65 19.49 34.02
CA LYS A 210 -2.43 18.34 33.56
C LYS A 210 -1.71 17.49 32.52
N CYS A 211 -0.56 17.95 32.03
CA CYS A 211 0.32 17.21 31.14
C CYS A 211 0.90 15.97 31.85
N THR A 212 0.72 14.79 31.29
CA THR A 212 1.10 13.54 31.98
C THR A 212 2.58 13.20 31.82
N HIS A 213 3.14 13.31 30.60
CA HIS A 213 4.52 12.94 30.29
C HIS A 213 5.33 14.11 29.74
N GLU A 214 5.25 15.25 30.39
CA GLU A 214 5.97 16.48 30.02
C GLU A 214 5.87 16.85 28.53
N ASN A 215 6.37 18.02 28.15
CA ASN A 215 6.47 18.48 26.75
C ASN A 215 5.18 18.37 25.90
N CYS A 216 4.01 18.41 26.52
CA CYS A 216 2.74 18.17 25.84
C CYS A 216 2.42 19.21 24.74
N ASP A 217 2.84 20.45 24.90
CA ASP A 217 2.77 21.50 23.90
C ASP A 217 3.64 21.17 22.68
N ARG A 218 4.87 20.74 22.90
CA ARG A 218 5.81 20.35 21.81
C ARG A 218 5.36 19.09 21.11
N ARG A 219 4.76 18.14 21.84
CA ARG A 219 4.14 16.93 21.26
C ARG A 219 2.95 17.30 20.35
N ALA A 220 2.14 18.26 20.78
CA ALA A 220 1.05 18.78 19.97
C ALA A 220 1.56 19.49 18.71
N ASP A 221 2.64 20.26 18.81
CA ASP A 221 3.28 20.92 17.66
C ASP A 221 3.88 19.90 16.68
N TYR A 222 4.50 18.82 17.20
CA TYR A 222 5.00 17.73 16.36
C TYR A 222 3.86 17.05 15.58
N LEU A 223 2.78 16.68 16.25
CA LEU A 223 1.64 16.02 15.61
C LEU A 223 0.99 16.92 14.54
N ARG A 224 0.89 18.24 14.78
CA ARG A 224 0.44 19.20 13.76
C ARG A 224 1.39 19.24 12.57
N ALA A 225 2.70 19.38 12.83
CA ALA A 225 3.71 19.48 11.80
C ALA A 225 3.79 18.21 10.93
N ALA A 226 3.80 17.03 11.55
CA ALA A 226 3.81 15.75 10.83
C ALA A 226 2.57 15.58 9.94
N THR A 227 1.39 15.97 10.44
CA THR A 227 0.15 15.90 9.66
C THR A 227 0.12 16.94 8.53
N GLU A 228 0.69 18.14 8.75
CA GLU A 228 0.84 19.14 7.70
C GLU A 228 1.75 18.64 6.58
N VAL A 229 2.89 18.04 6.92
CA VAL A 229 3.83 17.41 5.97
C VAL A 229 3.11 16.35 5.14
N LEU A 230 2.36 15.44 5.79
CA LEU A 230 1.61 14.39 5.10
C LEU A 230 0.62 14.96 4.08
N VAL A 231 -0.13 15.99 4.44
CA VAL A 231 -1.07 16.64 3.52
C VAL A 231 -0.35 17.31 2.35
N GLN A 232 0.74 18.04 2.60
CA GLN A 232 1.54 18.69 1.56
C GLN A 232 2.10 17.68 0.56
N ASP A 233 2.60 16.55 1.04
CA ASP A 233 3.19 15.49 0.21
C ASP A 233 2.13 14.80 -0.65
N LEU A 234 0.96 14.51 -0.10
CA LEU A 234 -0.15 13.95 -0.87
C LEU A 234 -0.70 14.94 -1.91
N GLN A 235 -0.74 16.24 -1.58
CA GLN A 235 -1.09 17.29 -2.54
C GLN A 235 -0.08 17.38 -3.69
N TYR A 236 1.21 17.25 -3.38
CA TYR A 236 2.23 17.18 -4.40
C TYR A 236 1.99 16.02 -5.36
N MET A 237 1.80 14.80 -4.82
CA MET A 237 1.61 13.60 -5.64
C MET A 237 0.31 13.66 -6.46
N THR A 238 -0.80 14.14 -5.88
CA THR A 238 -2.04 14.35 -6.63
C THR A 238 -1.84 15.26 -7.85
N LYS A 239 -1.06 16.34 -7.71
CA LYS A 239 -0.73 17.26 -8.80
C LYS A 239 0.13 16.60 -9.88
N GLN A 240 1.06 15.71 -9.51
CA GLN A 240 1.90 14.98 -10.45
C GLN A 240 1.09 14.05 -11.37
N TRP A 241 -0.05 13.55 -10.89
CA TRP A 241 -0.95 12.70 -11.67
C TRP A 241 -2.14 13.42 -12.28
N ALA A 242 -2.26 14.74 -12.09
CA ALA A 242 -3.40 15.53 -12.58
C ALA A 242 -3.50 15.51 -14.12
N PRO A 243 -4.71 15.32 -14.68
CA PRO A 243 -4.90 15.38 -16.13
C PRO A 243 -4.80 16.83 -16.66
N ASN A 244 -4.52 16.97 -17.95
CA ASN A 244 -4.47 18.24 -18.67
C ASN A 244 -3.44 19.24 -18.10
N VAL A 245 -2.31 18.74 -17.63
CA VAL A 245 -1.15 19.50 -17.16
C VAL A 245 0.07 19.05 -17.98
N ASP A 246 0.73 19.97 -18.66
CA ASP A 246 1.78 19.65 -19.64
C ASP A 246 3.16 19.33 -19.03
N ASN A 247 3.38 19.68 -17.76
CA ASN A 247 4.69 19.60 -17.10
C ASN A 247 4.59 18.85 -15.75
N ASN A 248 3.83 17.78 -15.71
CA ASN A 248 3.77 16.88 -14.56
C ASN A 248 4.17 15.44 -14.95
N TYR A 249 4.33 14.57 -13.97
CA TYR A 249 4.74 13.18 -14.19
C TYR A 249 3.78 12.42 -15.11
N ARG A 250 2.47 12.68 -15.01
CA ARG A 250 1.48 12.07 -15.91
C ARG A 250 1.79 12.37 -17.39
N ALA A 251 2.12 13.62 -17.71
CA ALA A 251 2.43 14.00 -19.09
C ALA A 251 3.74 13.34 -19.56
N GLU A 252 4.75 13.26 -18.70
CA GLU A 252 6.02 12.58 -18.99
C GLU A 252 5.81 11.08 -19.21
N LEU A 253 5.03 10.41 -18.35
CA LEU A 253 4.71 9.00 -18.48
C LEU A 253 3.96 8.70 -19.78
N LEU A 254 2.94 9.48 -20.11
CA LEU A 254 2.14 9.29 -21.32
C LEU A 254 2.87 9.65 -22.63
N ALA A 255 4.03 10.31 -22.56
CA ALA A 255 4.91 10.53 -23.69
C ALA A 255 5.82 9.33 -24.02
N LEU A 256 5.88 8.32 -23.13
CA LEU A 256 6.62 7.09 -23.37
C LEU A 256 5.89 6.17 -24.37
N ASN A 257 6.62 5.16 -24.86
CA ASN A 257 5.99 4.11 -25.63
C ASN A 257 5.00 3.33 -24.74
N ASP A 258 3.81 3.02 -25.26
CA ASP A 258 2.75 2.32 -24.53
C ASP A 258 3.22 0.98 -23.94
N ASP A 259 4.10 0.24 -24.63
CA ASP A 259 4.64 -1.03 -24.12
C ASP A 259 5.55 -0.82 -22.88
N VAL A 260 6.27 0.30 -22.80
CA VAL A 260 7.03 0.68 -21.61
C VAL A 260 6.10 1.00 -20.45
N ILE A 261 5.01 1.71 -20.71
CA ILE A 261 4.02 2.02 -19.67
C ILE A 261 3.36 0.74 -19.15
N LEU A 262 2.97 -0.18 -20.05
CA LEU A 262 2.43 -1.47 -19.66
C LEU A 262 3.47 -2.30 -18.88
N ALA A 263 4.74 -2.27 -19.25
CA ALA A 263 5.82 -2.91 -18.51
C ALA A 263 5.89 -2.38 -17.06
N ARG A 264 5.84 -1.05 -16.87
CA ARG A 264 5.79 -0.41 -15.55
C ARG A 264 4.55 -0.85 -14.74
N MET A 265 3.39 -0.97 -15.39
CA MET A 265 2.18 -1.47 -14.72
C MET A 265 2.34 -2.91 -14.24
N PHE A 266 2.84 -3.82 -15.08
CA PHE A 266 3.10 -5.21 -14.70
C PHE A 266 4.20 -5.34 -13.65
N TYR A 267 5.26 -4.56 -13.76
CA TYR A 267 6.32 -4.49 -12.77
C TYR A 267 5.78 -4.04 -11.41
N GLY A 268 4.97 -2.97 -11.38
CA GLY A 268 4.36 -2.45 -10.16
C GLY A 268 3.48 -3.48 -9.44
N ILE A 269 2.53 -4.10 -10.15
CA ILE A 269 1.66 -5.11 -9.54
C ILE A 269 2.41 -6.39 -9.16
N GLY A 270 3.45 -6.78 -9.87
CA GLY A 270 4.27 -7.95 -9.57
C GLY A 270 5.18 -7.72 -8.37
N SER A 271 5.89 -6.58 -8.33
CA SER A 271 6.82 -6.23 -7.25
C SER A 271 6.08 -6.01 -5.93
N LEU A 272 4.95 -5.28 -5.94
CA LEU A 272 4.13 -5.16 -4.74
C LEU A 272 3.59 -6.52 -4.28
N SER A 273 3.24 -7.45 -5.19
CA SER A 273 2.71 -8.76 -4.81
C SER A 273 3.71 -9.60 -4.03
N LEU A 274 4.90 -9.82 -4.57
CA LEU A 274 5.83 -10.81 -4.04
C LEU A 274 7.03 -10.19 -3.33
N GLY A 275 7.61 -9.11 -3.87
CA GLY A 275 8.71 -8.41 -3.24
C GLY A 275 8.28 -7.77 -1.93
N GLU A 276 7.37 -6.83 -2.02
CA GLU A 276 6.97 -6.01 -0.88
C GLU A 276 5.97 -6.72 0.04
N LEU A 277 4.72 -6.93 -0.40
CA LEU A 277 3.68 -7.49 0.47
C LEU A 277 4.01 -8.91 0.94
N GLY A 278 4.48 -9.76 0.03
CA GLY A 278 4.84 -11.14 0.38
C GLY A 278 6.17 -11.25 1.11
N GLY A 279 7.21 -10.59 0.62
CA GLY A 279 8.56 -10.64 1.13
C GLY A 279 8.74 -9.82 2.39
N GLU A 280 8.78 -8.49 2.22
CA GLU A 280 9.15 -7.57 3.29
C GLU A 280 8.07 -7.47 4.40
N ARG A 281 6.79 -7.38 4.02
CA ARG A 281 5.72 -7.07 5.00
C ARG A 281 5.14 -8.28 5.71
N ILE A 282 5.14 -9.49 5.09
CA ILE A 282 4.55 -10.68 5.73
C ILE A 282 5.62 -11.69 6.12
N LYS A 283 6.52 -12.04 5.19
CA LYS A 283 7.46 -13.13 5.40
C LYS A 283 8.53 -12.78 6.42
N VAL A 284 9.11 -11.57 6.36
CA VAL A 284 10.14 -11.11 7.30
C VAL A 284 9.59 -11.14 8.71
N ALA A 285 8.46 -10.49 8.98
CA ALA A 285 7.82 -10.48 10.29
C ALA A 285 7.49 -11.88 10.81
N LEU A 286 6.97 -12.77 9.94
CA LEU A 286 6.63 -14.15 10.30
C LEU A 286 7.86 -15.00 10.62
N GLU A 287 8.94 -14.92 9.83
CA GLU A 287 10.16 -15.73 10.03
C GLU A 287 10.98 -15.25 11.23
N ALA A 288 10.99 -13.95 11.49
CA ALA A 288 11.66 -13.35 12.64
C ALA A 288 10.82 -13.42 13.93
N ASN A 289 9.51 -13.67 13.85
CA ASN A 289 8.54 -13.48 14.94
C ASN A 289 8.63 -12.08 15.57
N SER A 290 8.91 -11.08 14.74
CA SER A 290 9.27 -9.73 15.15
C SER A 290 8.08 -8.78 15.02
N THR A 291 7.70 -8.15 16.13
CA THR A 291 6.69 -7.09 16.15
C THR A 291 7.21 -5.78 15.57
N GLU A 292 8.54 -5.57 15.57
CA GLU A 292 9.19 -4.43 14.93
C GLU A 292 9.03 -4.43 13.41
N ASP A 293 8.93 -5.63 12.81
CA ASP A 293 8.70 -5.79 11.37
C ASP A 293 7.20 -5.75 11.02
N GLU A 294 6.33 -5.50 11.97
CA GLU A 294 4.90 -5.30 11.76
C GLU A 294 4.61 -3.90 11.21
N HIS A 295 3.89 -3.80 10.10
CA HIS A 295 3.75 -2.56 9.34
C HIS A 295 3.02 -1.43 10.08
N ASP A 296 1.86 -1.69 10.71
CA ASP A 296 1.08 -0.72 11.49
C ASP A 296 1.04 -1.19 12.97
N CYS A 297 2.21 -1.31 13.61
CA CYS A 297 2.37 -1.97 14.92
C CYS A 297 1.69 -1.21 16.06
N PHE A 298 1.75 0.13 16.09
CA PHE A 298 1.19 0.91 17.20
C PHE A 298 -0.33 0.84 17.30
N SER A 299 -1.00 0.65 16.16
CA SER A 299 -2.47 0.66 16.05
C SER A 299 -3.11 -0.70 15.84
N ASP A 300 -2.32 -1.79 15.75
CA ASP A 300 -2.80 -3.13 15.36
C ASP A 300 -3.58 -3.13 14.02
N ASN A 301 -3.21 -2.26 13.07
CA ASN A 301 -3.95 -2.09 11.82
C ASN A 301 -3.34 -2.82 10.61
N THR A 302 -2.23 -3.52 10.79
CA THR A 302 -1.43 -4.19 9.74
C THR A 302 -2.26 -5.08 8.81
N HIS A 303 -3.25 -5.80 9.34
CA HIS A 303 -4.14 -6.64 8.55
C HIS A 303 -4.95 -5.86 7.51
N TRP A 304 -5.32 -4.60 7.79
CA TRP A 304 -5.98 -3.74 6.82
C TRP A 304 -5.01 -3.15 5.81
N SER A 305 -3.80 -2.77 6.22
CA SER A 305 -2.77 -2.28 5.30
C SER A 305 -2.42 -3.35 4.25
N HIS A 306 -2.22 -4.59 4.66
CA HIS A 306 -2.00 -5.72 3.75
C HIS A 306 -3.20 -5.98 2.83
N TYR A 307 -4.43 -5.89 3.35
CA TYR A 307 -5.65 -6.05 2.56
C TYR A 307 -5.73 -5.00 1.45
N TYR A 308 -5.47 -3.72 1.78
CA TYR A 308 -5.55 -2.64 0.80
C TYR A 308 -4.40 -2.65 -0.21
N ASN A 309 -3.23 -3.16 0.14
CA ASN A 309 -2.18 -3.46 -0.85
C ASN A 309 -2.65 -4.49 -1.89
N GLY A 310 -3.18 -5.61 -1.43
CA GLY A 310 -3.74 -6.63 -2.32
C GLY A 310 -4.87 -6.10 -3.19
N LEU A 311 -5.73 -5.24 -2.64
CA LEU A 311 -6.82 -4.59 -3.37
C LEU A 311 -6.28 -3.61 -4.43
N GLY A 312 -5.22 -2.85 -4.13
CA GLY A 312 -4.54 -1.98 -5.09
C GLY A 312 -4.03 -2.75 -6.31
N ILE A 313 -3.38 -3.89 -6.09
CA ILE A 313 -2.92 -4.79 -7.16
C ILE A 313 -4.10 -5.24 -8.03
N GLN A 314 -5.18 -5.72 -7.42
CA GLN A 314 -6.37 -6.18 -8.14
C GLN A 314 -7.02 -5.04 -8.93
N ASN A 315 -7.11 -3.85 -8.34
CA ASN A 315 -7.69 -2.67 -8.98
C ASN A 315 -6.97 -2.31 -10.28
N ILE A 316 -5.64 -2.29 -10.28
CA ILE A 316 -4.85 -1.95 -11.48
C ILE A 316 -5.01 -2.99 -12.57
N TYR A 317 -4.96 -4.28 -12.24
CA TYR A 317 -5.17 -5.32 -13.24
C TYR A 317 -6.57 -5.25 -13.88
N LEU A 318 -7.60 -5.01 -13.06
CA LEU A 318 -9.00 -4.96 -13.50
C LEU A 318 -9.42 -3.59 -14.09
N GLY A 319 -8.60 -2.54 -13.93
CA GLY A 319 -8.95 -1.17 -14.33
C GLY A 319 -10.16 -0.64 -13.57
N LYS A 320 -10.25 -0.92 -12.25
CA LYS A 320 -11.45 -0.58 -11.47
C LYS A 320 -11.06 -0.14 -10.06
N TYR A 321 -11.51 1.05 -9.65
CA TYR A 321 -11.29 1.59 -8.32
C TYR A 321 -12.60 2.09 -7.70
N ARG A 322 -12.90 1.66 -6.47
CA ARG A 322 -14.01 2.21 -5.67
C ARG A 322 -13.48 3.34 -4.80
N ARG A 323 -13.96 4.54 -5.07
CA ARG A 323 -13.59 5.76 -4.38
C ARG A 323 -14.17 5.85 -2.96
N LEU A 324 -13.64 6.78 -2.16
CA LEU A 324 -14.10 7.03 -0.79
C LEU A 324 -15.58 7.45 -0.72
N ASP A 325 -16.09 8.15 -1.74
CA ASP A 325 -17.49 8.55 -1.84
C ASP A 325 -18.42 7.43 -2.31
N GLY A 326 -17.88 6.22 -2.54
CA GLY A 326 -18.61 5.04 -3.00
C GLY A 326 -18.77 4.95 -4.53
N SER A 327 -18.43 6.00 -5.28
CA SER A 327 -18.42 5.95 -6.74
C SER A 327 -17.38 4.94 -7.26
N VAL A 328 -17.53 4.49 -8.48
CA VAL A 328 -16.62 3.53 -9.11
C VAL A 328 -16.04 4.13 -10.37
N LEU A 329 -14.71 4.30 -10.38
CA LEU A 329 -13.96 4.56 -11.60
C LEU A 329 -13.65 3.22 -12.26
N SER A 330 -14.00 3.05 -13.56
CA SER A 330 -13.68 1.86 -14.33
C SER A 330 -13.45 2.22 -15.80
N GLY A 331 -12.54 1.50 -16.46
CA GLY A 331 -12.17 1.79 -17.83
C GLY A 331 -11.34 0.67 -18.50
N PRO A 332 -10.62 1.00 -19.58
CA PRO A 332 -9.69 0.08 -20.24
C PRO A 332 -8.70 -0.51 -19.23
N SER A 333 -8.36 -1.81 -19.35
CA SER A 333 -7.62 -2.53 -18.31
C SER A 333 -6.62 -3.52 -18.89
N LEU A 334 -5.61 -3.90 -18.08
CA LEU A 334 -4.71 -5.01 -18.41
C LEU A 334 -5.50 -6.29 -18.65
N SER A 335 -6.51 -6.58 -17.80
CA SER A 335 -7.40 -7.73 -17.96
C SER A 335 -8.06 -7.77 -19.33
N ALA A 336 -8.58 -6.64 -19.83
CA ALA A 336 -9.22 -6.57 -21.15
C ALA A 336 -8.23 -6.82 -22.30
N LEU A 337 -7.00 -6.30 -22.20
CA LEU A 337 -5.94 -6.54 -23.18
C LEU A 337 -5.53 -8.02 -23.19
N VAL A 338 -5.30 -8.59 -21.99
CA VAL A 338 -4.91 -10.00 -21.85
C VAL A 338 -6.02 -10.93 -22.32
N ALA A 339 -7.29 -10.65 -21.99
CA ALA A 339 -8.43 -11.44 -22.46
C ALA A 339 -8.55 -11.47 -23.98
N LYS A 340 -8.22 -10.34 -24.64
CA LYS A 340 -8.21 -10.24 -26.12
C LYS A 340 -7.09 -11.06 -26.73
N ALA A 341 -5.92 -11.12 -26.12
CA ALA A 341 -4.77 -11.89 -26.56
C ALA A 341 -4.89 -13.38 -26.21
N ASN A 342 -5.30 -13.68 -24.97
CA ASN A 342 -5.48 -15.03 -24.43
C ASN A 342 -6.50 -15.02 -23.28
N ALA A 343 -7.74 -15.41 -23.57
CA ALA A 343 -8.84 -15.40 -22.61
C ALA A 343 -8.62 -16.34 -21.40
N ASP A 344 -7.94 -17.47 -21.60
CA ASP A 344 -7.64 -18.41 -20.51
C ASP A 344 -6.59 -17.84 -19.54
N THR A 345 -5.57 -17.15 -20.06
CA THR A 345 -4.58 -16.45 -19.23
C THR A 345 -5.24 -15.36 -18.38
N ASP A 346 -6.09 -14.51 -18.96
CA ASP A 346 -6.84 -13.52 -18.19
C ASP A 346 -7.71 -14.15 -17.10
N LYS A 347 -8.44 -15.21 -17.45
CA LYS A 347 -9.28 -15.94 -16.49
C LYS A 347 -8.44 -16.48 -15.31
N GLN A 348 -7.28 -17.07 -15.59
CA GLN A 348 -6.37 -17.59 -14.56
C GLN A 348 -5.83 -16.46 -13.67
N THR A 349 -5.43 -15.34 -14.28
CA THR A 349 -4.93 -14.18 -13.54
C THR A 349 -5.99 -13.59 -12.61
N ARG A 350 -7.22 -13.39 -13.11
CA ARG A 350 -8.34 -12.94 -12.26
C ARG A 350 -8.63 -13.90 -11.10
N GLN A 351 -8.61 -15.21 -11.38
CA GLN A 351 -8.83 -16.23 -10.35
C GLN A 351 -7.73 -16.22 -9.28
N SER A 352 -6.46 -15.97 -9.66
CA SER A 352 -5.36 -15.87 -8.69
C SER A 352 -5.48 -14.61 -7.82
N LEU A 353 -5.83 -13.46 -8.41
CA LEU A 353 -6.13 -12.23 -7.68
C LEU A 353 -7.29 -12.43 -6.68
N ASP A 354 -8.39 -13.06 -7.10
CA ASP A 354 -9.53 -13.35 -6.24
C ASP A 354 -9.16 -14.30 -5.07
N LYS A 355 -8.27 -15.25 -5.31
CA LYS A 355 -7.76 -16.15 -4.25
C LYS A 355 -6.93 -15.39 -3.23
N THR A 356 -6.05 -14.49 -3.67
CA THR A 356 -5.28 -13.61 -2.77
C THR A 356 -6.21 -12.74 -1.95
N MET A 357 -7.18 -12.07 -2.57
CA MET A 357 -8.16 -11.26 -1.83
C MET A 357 -9.02 -12.08 -0.86
N THR A 358 -9.31 -13.34 -1.20
CA THR A 358 -10.00 -14.26 -0.27
C THR A 358 -9.11 -14.57 0.94
N ALA A 359 -7.83 -14.84 0.75
CA ALA A 359 -6.88 -15.11 1.83
C ALA A 359 -6.69 -13.88 2.74
N LEU A 360 -6.54 -12.68 2.14
CA LEU A 360 -6.47 -11.41 2.87
C LEU A 360 -7.78 -11.09 3.62
N THR A 361 -8.94 -11.50 3.07
CA THR A 361 -10.21 -11.39 3.79
C THR A 361 -10.27 -12.32 5.01
N VAL A 362 -9.64 -13.48 4.97
CA VAL A 362 -9.51 -14.36 6.16
C VAL A 362 -8.64 -13.67 7.21
N LEU A 363 -7.53 -13.03 6.82
CA LEU A 363 -6.68 -12.25 7.71
C LEU A 363 -7.51 -11.17 8.44
N THR A 364 -8.18 -10.28 7.70
CA THR A 364 -8.95 -9.18 8.30
C THR A 364 -10.09 -9.68 9.17
N LYS A 365 -10.83 -10.73 8.76
CA LYS A 365 -11.91 -11.32 9.57
C LYS A 365 -11.40 -11.96 10.85
N THR A 366 -10.19 -12.51 10.84
CA THR A 366 -9.58 -13.11 12.03
C THR A 366 -9.13 -12.03 12.99
N ALA A 367 -8.49 -10.96 12.46
CA ALA A 367 -8.02 -9.83 13.25
C ALA A 367 -9.19 -9.02 13.87
N GLU A 368 -10.33 -8.92 13.19
CA GLU A 368 -11.52 -8.17 13.62
C GLU A 368 -12.61 -9.05 14.23
N ALA A 369 -12.30 -10.29 14.59
CA ALA A 369 -13.29 -11.19 15.17
C ALA A 369 -13.78 -10.64 16.52
N LYS A 370 -15.11 -10.60 16.74
CA LYS A 370 -15.70 -10.15 18.00
C LYS A 370 -15.31 -11.04 19.18
N ASP A 371 -15.23 -12.33 18.91
CA ASP A 371 -14.80 -13.35 19.86
C ASP A 371 -13.39 -13.77 19.52
N LYS A 372 -12.45 -13.59 20.44
CA LYS A 372 -11.03 -13.96 20.29
C LYS A 372 -10.40 -13.41 19.01
N PRO A 373 -10.34 -12.07 18.86
CA PRO A 373 -9.59 -11.49 17.77
C PRO A 373 -8.13 -11.95 17.82
N MET A 374 -7.51 -12.06 16.66
CA MET A 374 -6.09 -12.40 16.55
C MET A 374 -5.49 -11.40 15.58
N LYS A 375 -4.77 -10.41 16.10
CA LYS A 375 -4.10 -9.37 15.33
C LYS A 375 -2.85 -9.93 14.66
N PHE A 376 -2.18 -9.14 13.85
CA PHE A 376 -1.07 -9.62 13.03
C PHE A 376 0.13 -10.03 13.89
N ASP A 377 0.48 -9.23 14.89
CA ASP A 377 1.48 -9.51 15.93
C ASP A 377 1.26 -10.88 16.60
N MET A 378 0.01 -11.16 16.98
CA MET A 378 -0.39 -12.46 17.53
C MET A 378 -0.24 -13.59 16.50
N MET A 379 -0.49 -13.32 15.20
CA MET A 379 -0.36 -14.34 14.16
C MET A 379 1.08 -14.74 13.89
N ILE A 380 2.02 -13.79 14.00
CA ILE A 380 3.45 -14.03 13.83
C ILE A 380 4.11 -14.62 15.07
N ALA A 381 3.41 -14.69 16.21
CA ALA A 381 3.95 -15.19 17.46
C ALA A 381 4.47 -16.63 17.32
N GLU A 382 5.63 -16.90 17.95
CA GLU A 382 6.24 -18.23 17.94
C GLU A 382 5.28 -19.31 18.44
N GLY A 383 5.11 -20.36 17.66
CA GLY A 383 4.22 -21.48 18.01
C GLY A 383 2.74 -21.24 17.73
N ASN A 384 2.33 -20.09 17.23
CA ASN A 384 0.95 -19.85 16.80
C ASN A 384 0.64 -20.51 15.45
N LYS A 385 0.36 -21.82 15.48
CA LYS A 385 0.10 -22.61 14.26
C LYS A 385 -1.09 -22.10 13.43
N ARG A 386 -2.09 -21.48 14.05
CA ARG A 386 -3.23 -20.92 13.33
C ARG A 386 -2.84 -19.64 12.58
N GLY A 387 -2.10 -18.75 13.22
CA GLY A 387 -1.55 -17.54 12.60
C GLY A 387 -0.61 -17.89 11.45
N GLU A 388 0.38 -18.76 11.71
CA GLU A 388 1.31 -19.28 10.71
C GLU A 388 0.58 -19.83 9.47
N ALA A 389 -0.49 -20.62 9.67
CA ALA A 389 -1.26 -21.18 8.56
C ALA A 389 -2.01 -20.10 7.73
N ILE A 390 -2.55 -19.06 8.38
CA ILE A 390 -3.20 -17.95 7.69
C ILE A 390 -2.19 -17.19 6.82
N LEU A 391 -1.06 -16.79 7.40
CA LEU A 391 -0.04 -16.02 6.72
C LEU A 391 0.65 -16.83 5.60
N SER A 392 0.98 -18.10 5.84
CA SER A 392 1.53 -19.01 4.82
C SER A 392 0.58 -19.22 3.63
N ASN A 393 -0.74 -19.24 3.89
CA ASN A 393 -1.72 -19.32 2.80
C ASN A 393 -1.75 -18.05 1.94
N ILE A 394 -1.60 -16.86 2.56
CA ILE A 394 -1.47 -15.60 1.83
C ILE A 394 -0.20 -15.60 0.98
N LEU A 395 0.95 -15.96 1.56
CA LEU A 395 2.23 -16.04 0.84
C LEU A 395 2.14 -16.99 -0.36
N SER A 396 1.51 -18.16 -0.17
CA SER A 396 1.28 -19.12 -1.26
C SER A 396 0.39 -18.55 -2.36
N ALA A 397 -0.65 -17.79 -2.00
CA ALA A 397 -1.53 -17.15 -2.97
C ALA A 397 -0.80 -16.03 -3.76
N LEU A 398 0.02 -15.23 -3.09
CA LEU A 398 0.84 -14.17 -3.71
C LEU A 398 1.85 -14.74 -4.70
N VAL A 399 2.51 -15.88 -4.39
CA VAL A 399 3.40 -16.57 -5.33
C VAL A 399 2.66 -17.00 -6.60
N VAL A 400 1.46 -17.58 -6.46
CA VAL A 400 0.65 -18.00 -7.61
C VAL A 400 0.18 -16.79 -8.41
N GLN A 401 -0.23 -15.71 -7.72
CA GLN A 401 -0.66 -14.45 -8.32
C GLN A 401 0.45 -13.83 -9.18
N THR A 402 1.67 -13.72 -8.63
CA THR A 402 2.82 -13.14 -9.34
C THR A 402 3.13 -13.91 -10.62
N ARG A 403 3.15 -15.25 -10.57
CA ARG A 403 3.33 -16.09 -11.76
C ARG A 403 2.23 -15.87 -12.81
N SER A 404 0.99 -15.66 -12.36
CA SER A 404 -0.13 -15.39 -13.29
C SER A 404 0.00 -13.99 -13.92
N ILE A 405 0.51 -13.00 -13.17
CA ILE A 405 0.82 -11.66 -13.66
C ILE A 405 1.93 -11.71 -14.73
N GLU A 406 2.99 -12.47 -14.49
CA GLU A 406 4.07 -12.70 -15.48
C GLU A 406 3.54 -13.35 -16.77
N GLN A 407 2.67 -14.34 -16.64
CA GLN A 407 2.02 -14.98 -17.78
C GLN A 407 1.09 -14.01 -18.54
N ALA A 408 0.41 -13.11 -17.84
CA ALA A 408 -0.42 -12.08 -18.45
C ALA A 408 0.43 -11.07 -19.23
N ALA A 409 1.57 -10.64 -18.72
CA ALA A 409 2.52 -9.80 -19.44
C ALA A 409 3.07 -10.50 -20.69
N ALA A 410 3.48 -11.77 -20.56
CA ALA A 410 3.96 -12.59 -21.68
C ALA A 410 2.91 -12.77 -22.78
N ALA A 411 1.62 -12.90 -22.44
CA ALA A 411 0.53 -13.00 -23.41
C ALA A 411 0.38 -11.73 -24.28
N LEU A 412 0.86 -10.58 -23.79
CA LEU A 412 0.91 -9.31 -24.51
C LEU A 412 2.26 -9.04 -25.18
N ASN A 413 3.23 -9.97 -25.07
CA ASN A 413 4.63 -9.78 -25.44
C ASN A 413 5.30 -8.59 -24.73
N ILE A 414 4.92 -8.33 -23.48
CA ILE A 414 5.51 -7.31 -22.62
C ILE A 414 6.53 -7.98 -21.69
N ASP A 415 7.74 -7.43 -21.65
CA ASP A 415 8.75 -7.75 -20.64
C ASP A 415 8.55 -6.80 -19.44
N PRO A 416 8.13 -7.28 -18.27
CA PRO A 416 7.91 -6.43 -17.10
C PRO A 416 9.18 -5.72 -16.61
N THR A 417 10.36 -6.20 -16.96
CA THR A 417 11.66 -5.61 -16.56
C THR A 417 12.10 -4.48 -17.50
N ALA A 418 11.48 -4.35 -18.67
CA ALA A 418 11.79 -3.30 -19.65
C ALA A 418 11.09 -1.96 -19.31
N THR A 419 11.23 -1.51 -18.06
CA THR A 419 10.55 -0.32 -17.52
C THR A 419 11.16 1.01 -17.98
N GLY A 420 12.41 1.00 -18.46
CA GLY A 420 13.16 2.22 -18.79
C GLY A 420 13.45 3.12 -17.56
N LEU A 421 13.50 2.52 -16.36
CA LEU A 421 13.87 3.17 -15.10
C LEU A 421 15.37 3.07 -14.86
#